data_576a53cea241c7eeac82a04f12c7d979
#
_entry.id   576a53cea241c7eeac82a04f12c7d979
#
_cell.length_a   1.000
_cell.length_b   1.000
_cell.length_c   1.000
_cell.angle_alpha   90.00
_cell.angle_beta   90.00
_cell.angle_gamma   90.00
#
_symmetry.space_group_name_H-M   'P 1'
#
loop_
_entity.id
_entity.type
_entity.pdbx_description
1 polymer ?
#
loop_
_entity_poly.entity_id
_entity_poly.type
_entity_poly.pdbx_seq_one_letter_code
_entity_poly.pdbx_strand_id
1 'polypeptide(L)'
;MNTMTTGLDALLITAPNDLQPIGEKILARQRITREEGIQLFEKGTLPYLGALANHVRESLHGHRTYFNRNFHIEPTNVCVFTCQFCSYSRLYAHRDEGWELTQRQMLDIVRSYDGKPVTEVHIVGGVHPKMNLEFFTELLQKIKAHRPGLHIKGFTAVELDYMFRKAKLTVEEGMKKLHAAGLDSMPGGGAEIFHPDVRNIICADKVDAEGWLKIHEAAHREGMHTNATMLYGHIETYAHRIDHMDRLRELQDRTGGFNTFIPLKFRNKDNDMSHVPESSIIEDMKLYAVARLYMDNFPHLKAYWPMLGRQNAQLSLSFGVNDLDGTIDDTTKIYSMAGSEEQTPSLSTAQLVTLIRQAGREPVERDTLYNEIRNYKDVDPDGTDLDGIPTDASLN
;
A
#
# COMPACT_ATOMS: atom_id res chain seq x y z
N MET A 1 -22.76 36.01 23.31
CA MET A 1 -21.51 35.46 22.74
C MET A 1 -21.91 34.57 21.58
N ASN A 2 -21.86 35.07 20.34
CA ASN A 2 -22.01 34.20 19.16
C ASN A 2 -20.71 33.43 19.00
N THR A 3 -20.69 32.19 19.44
CA THR A 3 -19.68 31.25 19.00
C THR A 3 -19.89 31.06 17.52
N MET A 4 -18.94 31.56 16.69
CA MET A 4 -18.89 31.19 15.28
C MET A 4 -18.82 29.65 15.24
N THR A 5 -19.91 29.03 14.80
CA THR A 5 -19.95 27.59 14.54
C THR A 5 -18.85 27.33 13.51
N THR A 6 -17.86 26.53 13.84
CA THR A 6 -16.83 26.17 12.88
C THR A 6 -17.47 25.39 11.72
N GLY A 7 -16.88 25.36 10.53
CA GLY A 7 -17.46 24.60 9.41
C GLY A 7 -17.71 23.13 9.75
N LEU A 8 -16.94 22.58 10.70
CA LEU A 8 -17.10 21.21 11.21
C LEU A 8 -18.33 21.06 12.13
N ASP A 9 -18.59 22.04 13.01
CA ASP A 9 -19.80 22.02 13.84
C ASP A 9 -21.06 22.07 12.97
N ALA A 10 -21.04 22.90 11.92
CA ALA A 10 -22.12 22.94 10.94
C ALA A 10 -22.31 21.61 10.22
N LEU A 11 -21.21 20.92 9.88
CA LEU A 11 -21.25 19.58 9.27
C LEU A 11 -21.87 18.54 10.20
N LEU A 12 -21.52 18.55 11.50
CA LEU A 12 -22.11 17.64 12.49
C LEU A 12 -23.60 17.87 12.64
N ILE A 13 -24.06 19.14 12.65
CA ILE A 13 -25.48 19.48 12.76
C ILE A 13 -26.29 18.98 11.54
N THR A 14 -25.65 18.91 10.36
CA THR A 14 -26.27 18.44 9.11
C THR A 14 -26.11 16.94 8.86
N ALA A 15 -25.36 16.25 9.72
CA ALA A 15 -25.19 14.80 9.67
C ALA A 15 -26.54 14.08 9.92
N PRO A 16 -26.72 12.87 9.37
CA PRO A 16 -27.78 11.99 9.85
C PRO A 16 -27.71 11.83 11.36
N ASN A 17 -28.86 11.94 12.07
CA ASN A 17 -28.90 11.97 13.54
C ASN A 17 -28.14 10.81 14.21
N ASP A 18 -28.12 9.63 13.59
CA ASP A 18 -27.46 8.45 14.09
C ASP A 18 -25.93 8.44 13.83
N LEU A 19 -25.40 9.32 12.98
CA LEU A 19 -23.96 9.50 12.75
C LEU A 19 -23.35 10.65 13.55
N GLN A 20 -24.15 11.56 14.08
CA GLN A 20 -23.66 12.70 14.85
C GLN A 20 -22.80 12.26 16.07
N PRO A 21 -23.24 11.29 16.93
CA PRO A 21 -22.41 10.82 18.04
C PRO A 21 -21.08 10.20 17.60
N ILE A 22 -21.06 9.53 16.43
CA ILE A 22 -19.83 8.96 15.88
C ILE A 22 -18.88 10.08 15.43
N GLY A 23 -19.39 11.11 14.78
CA GLY A 23 -18.61 12.28 14.39
C GLY A 23 -18.01 13.01 15.58
N GLU A 24 -18.79 13.19 16.67
CA GLU A 24 -18.33 13.79 17.92
C GLU A 24 -17.18 12.99 18.56
N LYS A 25 -17.26 11.64 18.61
CA LYS A 25 -16.16 10.77 19.04
C LYS A 25 -14.92 10.99 18.21
N ILE A 26 -15.06 11.00 16.87
CA ILE A 26 -13.91 11.19 15.95
C ILE A 26 -13.24 12.53 16.21
N LEU A 27 -13.99 13.62 16.33
CA LEU A 27 -13.45 14.95 16.63
C LEU A 27 -12.79 15.02 18.00
N ALA A 28 -13.30 14.27 18.98
CA ALA A 28 -12.68 14.12 20.31
C ALA A 28 -11.49 13.14 20.32
N ARG A 29 -11.08 12.61 19.16
CA ARG A 29 -10.04 11.57 19.00
C ARG A 29 -10.31 10.31 19.85
N GLN A 30 -11.57 9.96 19.99
CA GLN A 30 -12.00 8.73 20.63
C GLN A 30 -12.14 7.62 19.59
N ARG A 31 -11.70 6.44 19.93
CA ARG A 31 -11.79 5.25 19.09
C ARG A 31 -13.25 4.86 18.85
N ILE A 32 -13.60 4.64 17.60
CA ILE A 32 -14.92 4.13 17.21
C ILE A 32 -14.94 2.61 17.19
N THR A 33 -16.13 2.04 17.45
CA THR A 33 -16.35 0.58 17.47
C THR A 33 -16.50 0.00 16.08
N ARG A 34 -16.54 -1.35 15.99
CA ARG A 34 -16.80 -2.04 14.70
C ARG A 34 -18.16 -1.66 14.13
N GLU A 35 -19.19 -1.62 14.96
CA GLU A 35 -20.55 -1.26 14.57
C GLU A 35 -20.63 0.18 14.06
N GLU A 36 -19.93 1.11 14.72
CA GLU A 36 -19.83 2.50 14.30
C GLU A 36 -19.11 2.64 12.97
N GLY A 37 -18.02 1.85 12.74
CA GLY A 37 -17.33 1.79 11.46
C GLY A 37 -18.24 1.27 10.32
N ILE A 38 -19.04 0.25 10.57
CA ILE A 38 -20.03 -0.27 9.60
C ILE A 38 -21.10 0.81 9.31
N GLN A 39 -21.60 1.50 10.34
CA GLN A 39 -22.59 2.57 10.16
C GLN A 39 -22.04 3.71 9.31
N LEU A 40 -20.76 4.08 9.45
CA LEU A 40 -20.13 5.08 8.59
C LEU A 40 -20.17 4.64 7.11
N PHE A 41 -19.90 3.39 6.81
CA PHE A 41 -20.02 2.85 5.46
C PHE A 41 -21.47 2.87 4.93
N GLU A 42 -22.42 2.42 5.73
CA GLU A 42 -23.81 2.25 5.31
C GLU A 42 -24.54 3.58 5.12
N LYS A 43 -24.36 4.51 6.06
CA LYS A 43 -25.18 5.71 6.20
C LYS A 43 -24.42 7.00 5.88
N GLY A 44 -23.07 6.97 5.91
CA GLY A 44 -22.25 8.15 5.68
C GLY A 44 -22.36 8.65 4.25
N THR A 45 -22.72 9.91 4.08
CA THR A 45 -22.64 10.58 2.78
C THR A 45 -21.20 10.94 2.45
N LEU A 46 -20.86 10.96 1.17
CA LEU A 46 -19.47 11.22 0.76
C LEU A 46 -18.95 12.58 1.24
N PRO A 47 -19.72 13.69 1.17
CA PRO A 47 -19.29 14.99 1.71
C PRO A 47 -19.01 14.95 3.22
N TYR A 48 -19.87 14.28 3.99
CA TYR A 48 -19.72 14.16 5.44
C TYR A 48 -18.47 13.37 5.80
N LEU A 49 -18.31 12.18 5.22
CA LEU A 49 -17.15 11.33 5.46
C LEU A 49 -15.84 12.00 5.02
N GLY A 50 -15.85 12.63 3.84
CA GLY A 50 -14.67 13.32 3.31
C GLY A 50 -14.23 14.48 4.20
N ALA A 51 -15.17 15.31 4.67
CA ALA A 51 -14.84 16.43 5.54
C ALA A 51 -14.26 15.98 6.89
N LEU A 52 -14.84 14.94 7.52
CA LEU A 52 -14.30 14.38 8.77
C LEU A 52 -12.91 13.74 8.54
N ALA A 53 -12.75 12.93 7.49
CA ALA A 53 -11.50 12.27 7.18
C ALA A 53 -10.39 13.28 6.85
N ASN A 54 -10.73 14.35 6.11
CA ASN A 54 -9.80 15.42 5.82
C ASN A 54 -9.38 16.17 7.09
N HIS A 55 -10.33 16.45 8.00
CA HIS A 55 -10.01 17.07 9.29
C HIS A 55 -9.02 16.20 10.12
N VAL A 56 -9.29 14.89 10.23
CA VAL A 56 -8.37 13.97 10.92
C VAL A 56 -7.01 13.97 10.23
N ARG A 57 -6.96 13.86 8.92
CA ARG A 57 -5.73 13.90 8.12
C ARG A 57 -4.94 15.19 8.36
N GLU A 58 -5.59 16.35 8.32
CA GLU A 58 -4.93 17.64 8.56
C GLU A 58 -4.46 17.83 10.00
N SER A 59 -5.19 17.25 10.97
CA SER A 59 -4.75 17.27 12.37
C SER A 59 -3.48 16.44 12.62
N LEU A 60 -3.21 15.43 11.78
CA LEU A 60 -2.03 14.57 11.86
C LEU A 60 -0.84 15.10 11.06
N HIS A 61 -1.10 15.65 9.85
CA HIS A 61 -0.05 15.93 8.86
C HIS A 61 -0.03 17.38 8.35
N GLY A 62 -0.95 18.24 8.82
CA GLY A 62 -1.12 19.57 8.24
C GLY A 62 -1.48 19.47 6.75
N HIS A 63 -0.81 20.24 5.90
CA HIS A 63 -1.01 20.18 4.44
C HIS A 63 -0.07 19.18 3.74
N ARG A 64 0.83 18.51 4.44
CA ARG A 64 1.84 17.61 3.86
C ARG A 64 1.20 16.40 3.20
N THR A 65 1.69 16.07 2.01
CA THR A 65 1.40 14.84 1.29
C THR A 65 2.70 14.23 0.84
N TYR A 66 2.88 12.96 1.15
CA TYR A 66 4.14 12.26 1.00
C TYR A 66 4.22 11.47 -0.31
N PHE A 67 5.43 11.32 -0.83
CA PHE A 67 5.81 10.40 -1.88
C PHE A 67 7.26 9.97 -1.72
N ASN A 68 7.68 8.88 -2.36
CA ASN A 68 9.09 8.47 -2.38
C ASN A 68 9.62 8.23 -3.80
N ARG A 69 10.94 8.15 -3.94
CA ARG A 69 11.60 7.72 -5.18
C ARG A 69 11.97 6.27 -5.04
N ASN A 70 11.24 5.41 -5.72
CA ASN A 70 11.40 3.97 -5.65
C ASN A 70 11.36 3.32 -7.03
N PHE A 71 11.91 2.13 -7.10
CA PHE A 71 11.76 1.24 -8.25
C PHE A 71 11.43 -0.17 -7.77
N HIS A 72 10.92 -1.00 -8.67
CA HIS A 72 10.51 -2.36 -8.34
C HIS A 72 11.36 -3.39 -9.08
N ILE A 73 11.45 -4.57 -8.50
CA ILE A 73 11.94 -5.78 -9.13
C ILE A 73 10.88 -6.85 -8.97
N GLU A 74 10.37 -7.37 -10.07
CA GLU A 74 9.48 -8.52 -10.11
C GLU A 74 10.27 -9.77 -10.51
N PRO A 75 10.78 -10.56 -9.55
CA PRO A 75 11.65 -11.70 -9.85
C PRO A 75 11.01 -12.70 -10.81
N THR A 76 9.70 -12.89 -10.68
CA THR A 76 8.94 -13.82 -11.50
C THR A 76 7.45 -13.56 -11.35
N ASN A 77 6.67 -13.89 -12.37
CA ASN A 77 5.21 -14.05 -12.25
C ASN A 77 4.78 -15.53 -12.17
N VAL A 78 5.73 -16.46 -12.15
CA VAL A 78 5.45 -17.87 -11.93
C VAL A 78 5.10 -18.10 -10.46
N CYS A 79 3.95 -18.70 -10.20
CA CYS A 79 3.40 -18.87 -8.86
C CYS A 79 2.88 -20.29 -8.62
N VAL A 80 2.97 -20.76 -7.38
CA VAL A 80 2.39 -22.05 -6.95
C VAL A 80 0.94 -21.92 -6.49
N PHE A 81 0.44 -20.69 -6.28
CA PHE A 81 -0.91 -20.41 -5.77
C PHE A 81 -1.92 -20.09 -6.87
N THR A 82 -3.19 -20.37 -6.59
CA THR A 82 -4.33 -20.29 -7.54
C THR A 82 -5.32 -19.18 -7.15
N CYS A 83 -4.84 -17.98 -6.86
CA CYS A 83 -5.70 -16.87 -6.46
C CYS A 83 -6.64 -16.44 -7.58
N GLN A 84 -7.96 -16.49 -7.36
CA GLN A 84 -8.97 -16.24 -8.38
C GLN A 84 -8.96 -14.80 -8.92
N PHE A 85 -8.50 -13.83 -8.13
CA PHE A 85 -8.42 -12.41 -8.52
C PHE A 85 -7.11 -12.05 -9.25
N CYS A 86 -6.15 -12.98 -9.38
CA CYS A 86 -4.80 -12.65 -9.83
C CYS A 86 -4.65 -12.78 -11.35
N SER A 87 -4.60 -11.65 -12.03
CA SER A 87 -4.30 -11.56 -13.48
C SER A 87 -2.82 -11.75 -13.81
N TYR A 88 -1.95 -11.59 -12.80
CA TYR A 88 -0.50 -11.54 -12.95
C TYR A 88 0.15 -12.93 -13.00
N SER A 89 -0.28 -13.85 -12.14
CA SER A 89 0.39 -15.12 -11.94
C SER A 89 0.25 -16.07 -13.13
N ARG A 90 1.31 -16.86 -13.35
CA ARG A 90 1.28 -18.06 -14.20
C ARG A 90 1.60 -19.26 -13.33
N LEU A 91 0.78 -20.30 -13.40
CA LEU A 91 1.03 -21.51 -12.62
C LEU A 91 2.36 -22.14 -13.02
N TYR A 92 3.06 -22.76 -12.07
CA TYR A 92 4.36 -23.39 -12.33
C TYR A 92 4.33 -24.43 -13.45
N ALA A 93 3.18 -25.08 -13.68
CA ALA A 93 2.97 -25.99 -14.81
C ALA A 93 3.00 -25.27 -16.18
N HIS A 94 2.74 -23.97 -16.21
CA HIS A 94 2.71 -23.08 -17.39
C HIS A 94 3.77 -21.98 -17.30
N ARG A 95 4.93 -22.26 -16.66
CA ARG A 95 5.97 -21.26 -16.43
C ARG A 95 6.63 -20.70 -17.71
N ASP A 96 6.50 -21.39 -18.81
CA ASP A 96 6.92 -20.97 -20.15
C ASP A 96 6.10 -19.76 -20.68
N GLU A 97 4.92 -19.51 -20.11
CA GLU A 97 4.11 -18.32 -20.37
C GLU A 97 4.47 -17.13 -19.47
N GLY A 98 5.41 -17.32 -18.55
CA GLY A 98 5.85 -16.33 -17.58
C GLY A 98 7.30 -15.89 -17.76
N TRP A 99 7.86 -15.26 -16.75
CA TRP A 99 9.29 -14.92 -16.69
C TRP A 99 9.91 -15.33 -15.36
N GLU A 100 11.19 -15.57 -15.39
CA GLU A 100 12.01 -15.87 -14.23
C GLU A 100 13.33 -15.08 -14.36
N LEU A 101 13.56 -14.10 -13.49
CA LEU A 101 14.79 -13.33 -13.47
C LEU A 101 15.88 -14.08 -12.70
N THR A 102 17.08 -14.08 -13.23
CA THR A 102 18.27 -14.52 -12.52
C THR A 102 18.74 -13.46 -11.53
N GLN A 103 19.46 -13.83 -10.48
CA GLN A 103 20.08 -12.85 -9.57
C GLN A 103 20.93 -11.81 -10.31
N ARG A 104 21.63 -12.20 -11.39
CA ARG A 104 22.41 -11.27 -12.21
C ARG A 104 21.51 -10.19 -12.84
N GLN A 105 20.41 -10.60 -13.47
CA GLN A 105 19.46 -9.65 -14.08
C GLN A 105 18.86 -8.68 -13.04
N MET A 106 18.50 -9.19 -11.84
CA MET A 106 18.02 -8.34 -10.76
C MET A 106 19.10 -7.36 -10.26
N LEU A 107 20.34 -7.78 -10.16
CA LEU A 107 21.46 -6.87 -9.83
C LEU A 107 21.75 -5.87 -10.94
N ASP A 108 21.59 -6.25 -12.19
CA ASP A 108 21.75 -5.32 -13.33
C ASP A 108 20.64 -4.25 -13.32
N ILE A 109 19.40 -4.60 -12.89
CA ILE A 109 18.35 -3.61 -12.61
C ILE A 109 18.81 -2.64 -11.51
N VAL A 110 19.29 -3.13 -10.36
CA VAL A 110 19.78 -2.27 -9.27
C VAL A 110 20.87 -1.32 -9.78
N ARG A 111 21.83 -1.82 -10.56
CA ARG A 111 22.94 -1.03 -11.14
C ARG A 111 22.46 0.05 -12.10
N SER A 112 21.36 -0.16 -12.81
CA SER A 112 20.79 0.86 -13.71
C SER A 112 20.31 2.12 -12.98
N TYR A 113 20.17 2.04 -11.66
CA TYR A 113 19.86 3.18 -10.77
C TYR A 113 21.09 3.75 -10.07
N ASP A 114 22.31 3.36 -10.43
CA ASP A 114 23.52 3.97 -9.85
C ASP A 114 23.58 5.45 -10.21
N GLY A 115 23.86 6.27 -9.20
CA GLY A 115 23.86 7.73 -9.33
C GLY A 115 22.47 8.39 -9.33
N LYS A 116 21.40 7.62 -9.40
CA LYS A 116 20.03 8.14 -9.28
C LYS A 116 19.59 8.25 -7.80
N PRO A 117 18.79 9.25 -7.44
CA PRO A 117 18.40 9.53 -6.06
C PRO A 117 17.25 8.61 -5.57
N VAL A 118 17.29 7.33 -5.87
CA VAL A 118 16.32 6.36 -5.35
C VAL A 118 16.65 5.98 -3.91
N THR A 119 15.63 5.87 -3.09
CA THR A 119 15.74 5.52 -1.68
C THR A 119 15.35 4.07 -1.38
N GLU A 120 14.50 3.47 -2.24
CA GLU A 120 13.91 2.17 -1.99
C GLU A 120 13.89 1.31 -3.27
N VAL A 121 14.20 0.02 -3.10
CA VAL A 121 13.81 -1.02 -4.05
C VAL A 121 12.70 -1.89 -3.43
N HIS A 122 11.62 -2.12 -4.18
CA HIS A 122 10.56 -3.02 -3.80
C HIS A 122 10.68 -4.34 -4.59
N ILE A 123 10.89 -5.46 -3.89
CA ILE A 123 11.06 -6.79 -4.48
C ILE A 123 9.85 -7.65 -4.13
N VAL A 124 9.01 -7.97 -5.11
CA VAL A 124 7.80 -8.78 -4.93
C VAL A 124 7.46 -9.50 -6.23
N GLY A 125 6.92 -10.70 -6.16
CA GLY A 125 6.54 -11.45 -7.36
C GLY A 125 5.66 -12.66 -7.08
N GLY A 126 5.60 -13.57 -8.03
CA GLY A 126 4.99 -14.88 -7.86
C GLY A 126 5.80 -15.74 -6.88
N VAL A 127 5.13 -16.65 -6.19
CA VAL A 127 5.78 -17.60 -5.28
C VAL A 127 6.34 -18.76 -6.09
N HIS A 128 7.62 -18.70 -6.39
CA HIS A 128 8.30 -19.66 -7.24
C HIS A 128 8.92 -20.82 -6.43
N PRO A 129 8.71 -22.10 -6.79
CA PRO A 129 9.14 -23.23 -5.97
C PRO A 129 10.65 -23.42 -5.89
N LYS A 130 11.43 -22.80 -6.80
CA LYS A 130 12.91 -22.90 -6.84
C LYS A 130 13.62 -21.62 -6.38
N MET A 131 12.94 -20.46 -6.33
CA MET A 131 13.47 -19.24 -5.76
C MET A 131 13.24 -19.29 -4.23
N ASN A 132 14.10 -20.02 -3.55
CA ASN A 132 14.00 -20.33 -2.12
C ASN A 132 14.63 -19.25 -1.24
N LEU A 133 14.65 -19.49 0.05
CA LEU A 133 15.20 -18.55 1.04
C LEU A 133 16.69 -18.24 0.79
N GLU A 134 17.50 -19.25 0.44
CA GLU A 134 18.92 -19.07 0.13
C GLU A 134 19.12 -18.18 -1.09
N PHE A 135 18.34 -18.41 -2.15
CA PHE A 135 18.39 -17.58 -3.36
C PHE A 135 18.15 -16.10 -3.04
N PHE A 136 17.18 -15.78 -2.20
CA PHE A 136 16.90 -14.41 -1.86
C PHE A 136 17.85 -13.82 -0.81
N THR A 137 18.31 -14.59 0.18
CA THR A 137 19.34 -14.09 1.11
C THR A 137 20.63 -13.70 0.40
N GLU A 138 21.09 -14.51 -0.57
CA GLU A 138 22.25 -14.17 -1.40
C GLU A 138 22.00 -12.89 -2.24
N LEU A 139 20.82 -12.76 -2.83
CA LEU A 139 20.45 -11.55 -3.60
C LEU A 139 20.51 -10.30 -2.73
N LEU A 140 19.88 -10.33 -1.54
CA LEU A 140 19.85 -9.20 -0.60
C LEU A 140 21.28 -8.79 -0.20
N GLN A 141 22.15 -9.77 0.14
CA GLN A 141 23.55 -9.51 0.47
C GLN A 141 24.31 -8.86 -0.68
N LYS A 142 24.09 -9.33 -1.93
CA LYS A 142 24.71 -8.75 -3.13
C LYS A 142 24.23 -7.32 -3.39
N ILE A 143 22.94 -7.04 -3.20
CA ILE A 143 22.38 -5.69 -3.33
C ILE A 143 23.00 -4.76 -2.26
N LYS A 144 23.04 -5.20 -0.99
CA LYS A 144 23.64 -4.41 0.11
C LYS A 144 25.14 -4.22 -0.06
N ALA A 145 25.86 -5.19 -0.59
CA ALA A 145 27.29 -5.06 -0.92
C ALA A 145 27.52 -4.01 -2.03
N HIS A 146 26.64 -3.93 -3.03
CA HIS A 146 26.73 -2.96 -4.13
C HIS A 146 26.25 -1.55 -3.70
N ARG A 147 25.11 -1.46 -3.02
CA ARG A 147 24.48 -0.18 -2.60
C ARG A 147 24.00 -0.25 -1.15
N PRO A 148 24.90 -0.08 -0.16
CA PRO A 148 24.57 -0.26 1.27
C PRO A 148 23.42 0.60 1.79
N GLY A 149 23.27 1.82 1.26
CA GLY A 149 22.23 2.77 1.66
C GLY A 149 20.87 2.56 1.00
N LEU A 150 20.73 1.63 0.05
CA LEU A 150 19.44 1.35 -0.58
C LEU A 150 18.55 0.57 0.38
N HIS A 151 17.36 1.10 0.69
CA HIS A 151 16.37 0.40 1.50
C HIS A 151 15.72 -0.72 0.67
N ILE A 152 15.80 -1.95 1.18
CA ILE A 152 15.19 -3.10 0.52
C ILE A 152 13.87 -3.45 1.22
N LYS A 153 12.76 -3.17 0.54
CA LYS A 153 11.43 -3.61 0.91
C LYS A 153 11.09 -4.85 0.09
N GLY A 154 10.96 -5.99 0.72
CA GLY A 154 10.79 -7.24 -0.02
C GLY A 154 9.87 -8.23 0.66
N PHE A 155 9.29 -9.01 -0.22
CA PHE A 155 8.50 -10.19 0.00
C PHE A 155 7.21 -10.00 0.81
N THR A 156 6.13 -10.46 0.24
CA THR A 156 4.85 -10.56 0.95
C THR A 156 4.90 -11.65 2.01
N ALA A 157 4.01 -11.59 2.99
CA ALA A 157 3.88 -12.66 3.98
C ALA A 157 3.59 -14.04 3.34
N VAL A 158 2.96 -14.05 2.16
CA VAL A 158 2.71 -15.29 1.40
C VAL A 158 3.98 -15.90 0.85
N GLU A 159 4.88 -15.09 0.29
CA GLU A 159 6.19 -15.54 -0.18
C GLU A 159 7.03 -16.05 0.99
N LEU A 160 7.03 -15.31 2.11
CA LEU A 160 7.80 -15.66 3.32
C LEU A 160 7.30 -16.94 3.97
N ASP A 161 5.98 -17.13 4.13
CA ASP A 161 5.41 -18.38 4.65
C ASP A 161 5.88 -19.58 3.83
N TYR A 162 5.80 -19.46 2.51
CA TYR A 162 6.23 -20.53 1.62
C TYR A 162 7.73 -20.82 1.76
N MET A 163 8.58 -19.79 1.76
CA MET A 163 10.03 -19.93 1.90
C MET A 163 10.43 -20.53 3.25
N PHE A 164 9.82 -20.09 4.35
CA PHE A 164 10.13 -20.59 5.69
C PHE A 164 9.70 -22.05 5.86
N ARG A 165 8.50 -22.42 5.42
CA ARG A 165 8.03 -23.82 5.43
C ARG A 165 8.94 -24.74 4.61
N LYS A 166 9.37 -24.28 3.42
CA LYS A 166 10.31 -25.06 2.58
C LYS A 166 11.69 -25.20 3.21
N ALA A 167 12.17 -24.17 3.90
CA ALA A 167 13.44 -24.19 4.62
C ALA A 167 13.36 -24.92 5.98
N LYS A 168 12.13 -25.33 6.40
CA LYS A 168 11.87 -25.95 7.72
C LYS A 168 12.28 -25.04 8.89
N LEU A 169 12.09 -23.75 8.75
CA LEU A 169 12.35 -22.73 9.78
C LEU A 169 11.03 -22.25 10.39
N THR A 170 11.12 -21.82 11.63
CA THR A 170 10.05 -21.01 12.23
C THR A 170 9.99 -19.64 11.56
N VAL A 171 8.89 -18.91 11.75
CA VAL A 171 8.73 -17.55 11.23
C VAL A 171 9.83 -16.64 11.79
N GLU A 172 10.11 -16.74 13.07
CA GLU A 172 11.10 -15.95 13.80
C GLU A 172 12.52 -16.21 13.27
N GLU A 173 12.90 -17.48 13.07
CA GLU A 173 14.21 -17.85 12.51
C GLU A 173 14.39 -17.36 11.08
N GLY A 174 13.35 -17.55 10.25
CA GLY A 174 13.36 -17.11 8.86
C GLY A 174 13.44 -15.57 8.75
N MET A 175 12.68 -14.85 9.56
CA MET A 175 12.69 -13.40 9.61
C MET A 175 14.06 -12.84 10.01
N LYS A 176 14.64 -13.37 11.09
CA LYS A 176 15.98 -13.01 11.55
C LYS A 176 17.04 -13.23 10.47
N LYS A 177 16.95 -14.35 9.74
CA LYS A 177 17.88 -14.67 8.65
C LYS A 177 17.79 -13.67 7.51
N LEU A 178 16.58 -13.27 7.10
CA LEU A 178 16.37 -12.28 6.05
C LEU A 178 16.81 -10.87 6.47
N HIS A 179 16.49 -10.46 7.71
CA HIS A 179 16.95 -9.19 8.26
C HIS A 179 18.47 -9.11 8.28
N ALA A 180 19.14 -10.16 8.78
CA ALA A 180 20.61 -10.27 8.78
C ALA A 180 21.22 -10.25 7.36
N ALA A 181 20.46 -10.69 6.34
CA ALA A 181 20.88 -10.65 4.94
C ALA A 181 20.66 -9.27 4.27
N GLY A 182 19.97 -8.34 4.93
CA GLY A 182 19.75 -6.99 4.44
C GLY A 182 18.31 -6.66 4.02
N LEU A 183 17.32 -7.46 4.41
CA LEU A 183 15.92 -7.06 4.29
C LEU A 183 15.62 -5.96 5.32
N ASP A 184 15.14 -4.81 4.88
CA ASP A 184 14.89 -3.66 5.78
C ASP A 184 13.41 -3.50 6.14
N SER A 185 12.48 -3.90 5.26
CA SER A 185 11.04 -3.79 5.50
C SER A 185 10.24 -4.76 4.63
N MET A 186 8.92 -4.86 4.90
CA MET A 186 8.01 -5.70 4.12
C MET A 186 6.83 -4.91 3.56
N PRO A 187 6.36 -5.27 2.33
CA PRO A 187 5.08 -4.81 1.82
C PRO A 187 3.92 -5.54 2.52
N GLY A 188 2.70 -5.02 2.36
CA GLY A 188 1.49 -5.61 2.95
C GLY A 188 0.77 -6.65 2.09
N GLY A 189 1.28 -6.96 0.90
CA GLY A 189 0.61 -7.87 -0.03
C GLY A 189 0.30 -9.25 0.54
N GLY A 190 -0.71 -9.91 -0.02
CA GLY A 190 -1.17 -11.21 0.45
C GLY A 190 -2.20 -11.17 1.58
N ALA A 191 -2.47 -9.99 2.16
CA ALA A 191 -3.51 -9.81 3.17
C ALA A 191 -4.91 -10.05 2.60
N GLU A 192 -5.19 -9.53 1.45
CA GLU A 192 -6.45 -9.54 0.71
C GLU A 192 -7.64 -9.12 1.59
N ILE A 193 -8.49 -10.06 2.02
CA ILE A 193 -9.47 -9.94 3.11
C ILE A 193 -9.21 -11.07 4.11
N PHE A 194 -9.19 -10.75 5.40
CA PHE A 194 -8.88 -11.74 6.46
C PHE A 194 -10.04 -12.67 6.77
N HIS A 195 -11.28 -12.21 6.58
CA HIS A 195 -12.45 -13.01 6.92
C HIS A 195 -12.50 -14.31 6.10
N PRO A 196 -12.64 -15.49 6.75
CA PRO A 196 -12.53 -16.80 6.09
C PRO A 196 -13.58 -17.00 5.01
N ASP A 197 -14.80 -16.47 5.15
CA ASP A 197 -15.87 -16.60 4.13
C ASP A 197 -15.48 -15.99 2.78
N VAL A 198 -14.65 -14.94 2.79
CA VAL A 198 -14.13 -14.33 1.57
C VAL A 198 -12.82 -14.99 1.15
N ARG A 199 -11.86 -15.12 2.09
CA ARG A 199 -10.52 -15.63 1.82
C ARG A 199 -10.53 -17.03 1.23
N ASN A 200 -11.37 -17.92 1.75
CA ASN A 200 -11.51 -19.30 1.25
C ASN A 200 -12.08 -19.37 -0.17
N ILE A 201 -12.78 -18.35 -0.64
CA ILE A 201 -13.25 -18.26 -2.02
C ILE A 201 -12.14 -17.75 -2.94
N ILE A 202 -11.45 -16.66 -2.56
CA ILE A 202 -10.58 -15.95 -3.48
C ILE A 202 -9.12 -16.46 -3.49
N CYS A 203 -8.63 -17.08 -2.40
CA CYS A 203 -7.23 -17.52 -2.25
C CYS A 203 -7.04 -18.55 -1.13
N ALA A 204 -7.78 -19.67 -1.16
CA ALA A 204 -7.81 -20.69 -0.12
C ALA A 204 -6.46 -21.38 0.14
N ASP A 205 -5.58 -21.42 -0.84
CA ASP A 205 -4.29 -22.12 -0.80
C ASP A 205 -3.14 -21.29 -0.23
N LYS A 206 -3.35 -19.99 0.03
CA LYS A 206 -2.38 -19.11 0.68
C LYS A 206 -2.37 -19.26 2.21
N VAL A 207 -1.31 -18.72 2.84
CA VAL A 207 -1.28 -18.50 4.29
C VAL A 207 -2.56 -17.79 4.75
N ASP A 208 -3.14 -18.24 5.85
CA ASP A 208 -4.36 -17.65 6.41
C ASP A 208 -4.10 -16.28 7.07
N ALA A 209 -5.16 -15.69 7.62
CA ALA A 209 -5.08 -14.40 8.28
C ALA A 209 -4.13 -14.39 9.48
N GLU A 210 -4.21 -15.43 10.32
CA GLU A 210 -3.38 -15.53 11.53
C GLU A 210 -1.90 -15.71 11.17
N GLY A 211 -1.59 -16.51 10.16
CA GLY A 211 -0.22 -16.67 9.66
C GLY A 211 0.33 -15.37 9.06
N TRP A 212 -0.49 -14.61 8.31
CA TRP A 212 -0.10 -13.31 7.78
C TRP A 212 0.22 -12.33 8.92
N LEU A 213 -0.67 -12.20 9.91
CA LEU A 213 -0.48 -11.33 11.08
C LEU A 213 0.75 -11.74 11.89
N LYS A 214 0.98 -13.06 12.10
CA LYS A 214 2.14 -13.58 12.80
C LYS A 214 3.46 -13.22 12.10
N ILE A 215 3.51 -13.28 10.78
CA ILE A 215 4.71 -12.94 10.01
C ILE A 215 5.04 -11.44 10.16
N HIS A 216 4.01 -10.57 10.07
CA HIS A 216 4.20 -9.14 10.29
C HIS A 216 4.62 -8.83 11.73
N GLU A 217 4.01 -9.49 12.73
CA GLU A 217 4.40 -9.35 14.12
C GLU A 217 5.86 -9.76 14.36
N ALA A 218 6.32 -10.83 13.73
CA ALA A 218 7.72 -11.26 13.81
C ALA A 218 8.67 -10.23 13.17
N ALA A 219 8.29 -9.65 12.03
CA ALA A 219 9.05 -8.55 11.43
C ALA A 219 9.14 -7.33 12.35
N HIS A 220 8.03 -6.93 12.98
CA HIS A 220 8.01 -5.82 13.93
C HIS A 220 8.91 -6.10 15.17
N ARG A 221 8.92 -7.32 15.67
CA ARG A 221 9.80 -7.72 16.80
C ARG A 221 11.29 -7.72 16.44
N GLU A 222 11.62 -7.95 15.17
CA GLU A 222 12.99 -7.79 14.65
C GLU A 222 13.35 -6.32 14.34
N GLY A 223 12.46 -5.36 14.64
CA GLY A 223 12.68 -3.93 14.41
C GLY A 223 12.41 -3.47 12.98
N MET A 224 11.86 -4.33 12.12
CA MET A 224 11.48 -3.96 10.77
C MET A 224 10.07 -3.36 10.74
N HIS A 225 9.92 -2.22 10.10
CA HIS A 225 8.61 -1.66 9.80
C HIS A 225 7.98 -2.32 8.56
N THR A 226 6.66 -2.41 8.54
CA THR A 226 5.95 -3.02 7.43
C THR A 226 4.77 -2.17 6.97
N ASN A 227 4.19 -2.52 5.82
CA ASN A 227 2.93 -1.92 5.35
C ASN A 227 1.78 -2.90 5.55
N ALA A 228 0.57 -2.40 5.70
CA ALA A 228 -0.66 -3.17 5.71
C ALA A 228 -1.47 -2.89 4.44
N THR A 229 -2.09 -3.92 3.84
CA THR A 229 -2.95 -3.78 2.68
C THR A 229 -4.30 -4.42 2.90
N MET A 230 -5.28 -4.04 2.08
CA MET A 230 -6.57 -4.70 1.96
C MET A 230 -6.98 -4.70 0.48
N LEU A 231 -7.30 -5.85 -0.10
CA LEU A 231 -7.91 -5.91 -1.43
C LEU A 231 -9.42 -5.68 -1.28
N TYR A 232 -9.98 -4.68 -1.97
CA TYR A 232 -11.37 -4.29 -1.84
C TYR A 232 -12.09 -4.14 -3.18
N GLY A 233 -13.41 -4.13 -3.12
CA GLY A 233 -14.26 -3.87 -4.29
C GLY A 233 -14.57 -5.12 -5.10
N HIS A 234 -14.60 -6.29 -4.46
CA HIS A 234 -14.98 -7.56 -5.08
C HIS A 234 -16.22 -8.17 -4.43
N ILE A 235 -16.10 -9.24 -3.62
CA ILE A 235 -17.24 -9.95 -3.02
C ILE A 235 -17.39 -9.70 -1.51
N GLU A 236 -16.50 -8.90 -0.94
CA GLU A 236 -16.52 -8.56 0.48
C GLU A 236 -17.65 -7.58 0.82
N THR A 237 -18.08 -7.61 2.09
CA THR A 237 -19.03 -6.67 2.67
C THR A 237 -18.33 -5.59 3.50
N TYR A 238 -19.04 -4.54 3.90
CA TYR A 238 -18.51 -3.54 4.84
C TYR A 238 -18.08 -4.16 6.18
N ALA A 239 -18.81 -5.17 6.67
CA ALA A 239 -18.43 -5.90 7.87
C ALA A 239 -17.08 -6.62 7.70
N HIS A 240 -16.82 -7.20 6.53
CA HIS A 240 -15.54 -7.84 6.22
C HIS A 240 -14.39 -6.83 6.14
N ARG A 241 -14.62 -5.63 5.58
CA ARG A 241 -13.63 -4.54 5.57
C ARG A 241 -13.29 -4.07 6.98
N ILE A 242 -14.31 -3.89 7.83
CA ILE A 242 -14.12 -3.49 9.23
C ILE A 242 -13.41 -4.58 10.02
N ASP A 243 -13.78 -5.88 9.88
CA ASP A 243 -13.08 -6.98 10.52
C ASP A 243 -11.59 -7.00 10.14
N HIS A 244 -11.29 -6.80 8.86
CA HIS A 244 -9.91 -6.72 8.38
C HIS A 244 -9.12 -5.57 9.03
N MET A 245 -9.69 -4.37 8.98
CA MET A 245 -9.08 -3.18 9.57
C MET A 245 -8.93 -3.30 11.10
N ASP A 246 -9.87 -3.95 11.77
CA ASP A 246 -9.82 -4.15 13.22
C ASP A 246 -8.66 -5.06 13.64
N ARG A 247 -8.46 -6.18 12.96
CA ARG A 247 -7.32 -7.07 13.21
C ARG A 247 -5.97 -6.39 12.96
N LEU A 248 -5.87 -5.55 11.91
CA LEU A 248 -4.68 -4.73 11.66
C LEU A 248 -4.47 -3.71 12.78
N ARG A 249 -5.55 -3.04 13.22
CA ARG A 249 -5.52 -2.07 14.32
C ARG A 249 -5.07 -2.70 15.63
N GLU A 250 -5.55 -3.92 15.94
CA GLU A 250 -5.11 -4.69 17.11
C GLU A 250 -3.62 -5.06 17.05
N LEU A 251 -3.11 -5.47 15.89
CA LEU A 251 -1.68 -5.74 15.75
C LEU A 251 -0.85 -4.47 15.87
N GLN A 252 -1.33 -3.35 15.30
CA GLN A 252 -0.68 -2.05 15.44
C GLN A 252 -0.64 -1.57 16.89
N ASP A 253 -1.72 -1.78 17.68
CA ASP A 253 -1.73 -1.46 19.12
C ASP A 253 -0.65 -2.24 19.90
N ARG A 254 -0.39 -3.49 19.51
CA ARG A 254 0.62 -4.33 20.17
C ARG A 254 2.05 -4.02 19.77
N THR A 255 2.27 -3.58 18.52
CA THR A 255 3.62 -3.53 17.95
C THR A 255 4.07 -2.16 17.48
N GLY A 256 3.15 -1.30 17.07
CA GLY A 256 3.47 -0.01 16.43
C GLY A 256 4.26 -0.12 15.12
N GLY A 257 4.35 -1.33 14.53
CA GLY A 257 5.29 -1.60 13.44
C GLY A 257 4.77 -1.31 12.03
N PHE A 258 3.49 -1.04 11.84
CA PHE A 258 2.98 -0.64 10.54
C PHE A 258 3.24 0.84 10.24
N ASN A 259 3.85 1.11 9.09
CA ASN A 259 4.03 2.48 8.59
C ASN A 259 2.76 3.06 7.99
N THR A 260 2.06 2.27 7.16
CA THR A 260 0.94 2.77 6.37
C THR A 260 -0.08 1.67 6.09
N PHE A 261 -1.34 2.09 5.95
CA PHE A 261 -2.42 1.27 5.40
C PHE A 261 -2.67 1.63 3.93
N ILE A 262 -2.80 0.62 3.07
CA ILE A 262 -2.92 0.75 1.62
C ILE A 262 -4.11 -0.06 1.13
N PRO A 263 -5.29 0.52 0.94
CA PRO A 263 -6.37 -0.12 0.20
C PRO A 263 -5.98 -0.34 -1.26
N LEU A 264 -6.08 -1.58 -1.74
CA LEU A 264 -5.79 -1.99 -3.11
C LEU A 264 -7.10 -2.31 -3.82
N LYS A 265 -7.39 -1.58 -4.89
CA LYS A 265 -8.61 -1.76 -5.67
C LYS A 265 -8.55 -3.07 -6.45
N PHE A 266 -9.60 -3.90 -6.34
CA PHE A 266 -9.77 -5.07 -7.20
C PHE A 266 -9.96 -4.63 -8.66
N ARG A 267 -9.25 -5.33 -9.56
CA ARG A 267 -9.35 -5.17 -11.01
C ARG A 267 -9.78 -6.50 -11.59
N ASN A 268 -10.74 -6.49 -12.48
CA ASN A 268 -11.42 -7.70 -12.95
C ASN A 268 -10.94 -8.24 -14.30
N LYS A 269 -9.87 -7.68 -14.86
CA LYS A 269 -9.36 -8.09 -16.17
C LYS A 269 -8.54 -9.39 -16.06
N ASP A 270 -8.81 -10.33 -16.95
CA ASP A 270 -8.00 -11.56 -17.17
C ASP A 270 -7.76 -12.38 -15.89
N ASN A 271 -8.79 -12.56 -15.05
CA ASN A 271 -8.77 -13.42 -13.87
C ASN A 271 -10.12 -14.17 -13.70
N ASP A 272 -10.17 -15.14 -12.79
CA ASP A 272 -11.35 -15.98 -12.58
C ASP A 272 -12.55 -15.23 -11.99
N MET A 273 -12.33 -14.00 -11.50
CA MET A 273 -13.36 -13.10 -10.97
C MET A 273 -13.76 -11.99 -11.95
N SER A 274 -13.46 -12.13 -13.24
CA SER A 274 -13.78 -11.10 -14.26
C SER A 274 -15.28 -10.84 -14.41
N HIS A 275 -16.13 -11.69 -13.89
CA HIS A 275 -17.59 -11.51 -13.82
C HIS A 275 -18.02 -10.54 -12.69
N VAL A 276 -17.14 -10.22 -11.74
CA VAL A 276 -17.40 -9.30 -10.63
C VAL A 276 -17.13 -7.86 -11.09
N PRO A 277 -18.10 -6.94 -10.99
CA PRO A 277 -17.88 -5.55 -11.39
C PRO A 277 -16.89 -4.85 -10.46
N GLU A 278 -16.05 -3.97 -11.01
CA GLU A 278 -15.17 -3.12 -10.21
C GLU A 278 -15.95 -2.09 -9.40
N SER A 279 -15.42 -1.70 -8.24
CA SER A 279 -16.01 -0.66 -7.39
C SER A 279 -16.03 0.71 -8.10
N SER A 280 -17.07 1.51 -7.82
CA SER A 280 -17.18 2.88 -8.31
C SER A 280 -16.22 3.82 -7.57
N ILE A 281 -15.92 4.98 -8.17
CA ILE A 281 -15.12 6.03 -7.50
C ILE A 281 -15.78 6.52 -6.20
N ILE A 282 -17.09 6.51 -6.12
CA ILE A 282 -17.84 6.87 -4.91
C ILE A 282 -17.49 5.90 -3.77
N GLU A 283 -17.48 4.60 -4.08
CA GLU A 283 -17.15 3.55 -3.14
C GLU A 283 -15.66 3.59 -2.74
N ASP A 284 -14.78 3.88 -3.70
CA ASP A 284 -13.35 4.04 -3.44
C ASP A 284 -13.11 5.19 -2.44
N MET A 285 -13.69 6.36 -2.68
CA MET A 285 -13.53 7.52 -1.79
C MET A 285 -14.17 7.31 -0.42
N LYS A 286 -15.31 6.61 -0.37
CA LYS A 286 -15.94 6.21 0.90
C LYS A 286 -15.02 5.32 1.71
N LEU A 287 -14.38 4.34 1.08
CA LEU A 287 -13.43 3.46 1.75
C LEU A 287 -12.24 4.24 2.33
N TYR A 288 -11.60 5.12 1.54
CA TYR A 288 -10.47 5.91 2.04
C TYR A 288 -10.89 6.78 3.24
N ALA A 289 -12.05 7.43 3.15
CA ALA A 289 -12.56 8.25 4.26
C ALA A 289 -12.77 7.39 5.53
N VAL A 290 -13.51 6.29 5.41
CA VAL A 290 -13.79 5.43 6.57
C VAL A 290 -12.49 4.80 7.11
N ALA A 291 -11.56 4.38 6.24
CA ALA A 291 -10.27 3.86 6.67
C ALA A 291 -9.50 4.90 7.52
N ARG A 292 -9.44 6.17 7.12
CA ARG A 292 -8.81 7.24 7.93
C ARG A 292 -9.49 7.42 9.28
N LEU A 293 -10.83 7.31 9.33
CA LEU A 293 -11.59 7.50 10.56
C LEU A 293 -11.50 6.30 11.50
N TYR A 294 -11.38 5.09 10.95
CA TYR A 294 -11.37 3.83 11.72
C TYR A 294 -9.98 3.43 12.18
N MET A 295 -8.95 3.61 11.34
CA MET A 295 -7.56 3.21 11.60
C MET A 295 -6.82 4.30 12.40
N ASP A 296 -7.32 4.61 13.60
CA ASP A 296 -6.88 5.72 14.45
C ASP A 296 -5.41 5.67 14.89
N ASN A 297 -4.82 4.47 14.93
CA ASN A 297 -3.42 4.21 15.29
C ASN A 297 -2.48 4.02 14.09
N PHE A 298 -2.98 4.16 12.85
CA PHE A 298 -2.14 4.15 11.65
C PHE A 298 -1.72 5.58 11.28
N PRO A 299 -0.40 5.87 11.26
CA PRO A 299 0.06 7.22 10.96
C PRO A 299 -0.26 7.63 9.52
N HIS A 300 -0.11 6.72 8.56
CA HIS A 300 -0.28 7.04 7.16
C HIS A 300 -1.36 6.20 6.46
N LEU A 301 -2.06 6.84 5.53
CA LEU A 301 -3.00 6.21 4.61
C LEU A 301 -2.54 6.54 3.19
N LYS A 302 -2.27 5.50 2.41
CA LYS A 302 -1.69 5.63 1.08
C LYS A 302 -2.71 5.30 -0.01
N ALA A 303 -2.81 6.14 -1.03
CA ALA A 303 -3.44 5.80 -2.29
C ALA A 303 -2.39 5.27 -3.26
N TYR A 304 -2.53 3.99 -3.63
CA TYR A 304 -1.63 3.37 -4.59
C TYR A 304 -2.07 3.73 -6.01
N TRP A 305 -1.49 4.80 -6.55
CA TRP A 305 -1.94 5.41 -7.79
C TRP A 305 -1.89 4.47 -9.02
N PRO A 306 -0.98 3.48 -9.13
CA PRO A 306 -1.00 2.58 -10.29
C PRO A 306 -2.27 1.73 -10.40
N MET A 307 -2.87 1.36 -9.26
CA MET A 307 -4.12 0.59 -9.22
C MET A 307 -5.36 1.49 -9.25
N LEU A 308 -5.29 2.64 -8.59
CA LEU A 308 -6.43 3.53 -8.42
C LEU A 308 -6.63 4.47 -9.62
N GLY A 309 -5.56 4.76 -10.37
CA GLY A 309 -5.50 5.82 -11.39
C GLY A 309 -5.05 7.17 -10.79
N ARG A 310 -4.32 7.98 -11.57
CA ARG A 310 -3.71 9.24 -11.09
C ARG A 310 -4.75 10.23 -10.57
N GLN A 311 -5.86 10.41 -11.31
CA GLN A 311 -6.91 11.36 -10.94
C GLN A 311 -7.64 10.94 -9.65
N ASN A 312 -7.94 9.64 -9.52
CA ASN A 312 -8.59 9.11 -8.32
C ASN A 312 -7.67 9.15 -7.11
N ALA A 313 -6.37 8.89 -7.29
CA ALA A 313 -5.37 9.05 -6.24
C ALA A 313 -5.24 10.52 -5.80
N GLN A 314 -5.24 11.48 -6.73
CA GLN A 314 -5.27 12.91 -6.42
C GLN A 314 -6.55 13.29 -5.64
N LEU A 315 -7.72 12.83 -6.08
CA LEU A 315 -9.00 13.09 -5.41
C LEU A 315 -9.01 12.54 -3.97
N SER A 316 -8.41 11.37 -3.73
CA SER A 316 -8.37 10.73 -2.41
C SER A 316 -7.64 11.56 -1.35
N LEU A 317 -6.82 12.54 -1.75
CA LEU A 317 -6.16 13.50 -0.84
C LEU A 317 -7.16 14.38 -0.07
N SER A 318 -8.40 14.50 -0.56
CA SER A 318 -9.51 15.15 0.14
C SER A 318 -10.34 14.18 1.00
N PHE A 319 -10.01 12.88 0.96
CA PHE A 319 -10.71 11.81 1.66
C PHE A 319 -9.80 11.07 2.68
N GLY A 320 -8.86 11.77 3.28
CA GLY A 320 -8.05 11.24 4.38
C GLY A 320 -6.68 10.70 3.98
N VAL A 321 -6.39 10.56 2.70
CA VAL A 321 -5.08 10.10 2.19
C VAL A 321 -4.02 11.18 2.40
N ASN A 322 -2.81 10.76 2.77
CA ASN A 322 -1.66 11.64 2.94
C ASN A 322 -0.37 11.12 2.26
N ASP A 323 -0.46 10.05 1.46
CA ASP A 323 0.67 9.48 0.72
C ASP A 323 0.20 8.95 -0.65
N LEU A 324 0.90 9.31 -1.72
CA LEU A 324 0.60 8.88 -3.09
C LEU A 324 1.51 7.75 -3.58
N ASP A 325 2.28 7.11 -2.68
CA ASP A 325 3.36 6.19 -3.01
C ASP A 325 4.54 6.90 -3.69
N GLY A 326 5.12 6.33 -4.73
CA GLY A 326 6.35 6.85 -5.30
C GLY A 326 6.38 6.87 -6.82
N THR A 327 7.58 7.02 -7.33
CA THR A 327 7.87 7.09 -8.75
C THR A 327 7.59 5.78 -9.48
N ILE A 328 7.79 4.63 -8.80
CA ILE A 328 7.55 3.27 -9.35
C ILE A 328 8.20 3.13 -10.74
N ASP A 329 9.39 3.67 -10.88
CA ASP A 329 10.10 3.65 -12.16
C ASP A 329 10.62 2.24 -12.42
N ASP A 330 9.85 1.45 -13.17
CA ASP A 330 10.22 0.07 -13.43
C ASP A 330 9.47 -0.63 -14.58
N THR A 331 9.74 -1.92 -14.69
CA THR A 331 9.13 -2.86 -15.61
C THR A 331 7.91 -3.58 -15.01
N THR A 332 7.31 -3.03 -13.95
CA THR A 332 6.18 -3.65 -13.24
C THR A 332 5.01 -3.96 -14.16
N LYS A 333 4.65 -5.23 -14.24
CA LYS A 333 3.54 -5.71 -15.07
C LYS A 333 2.30 -6.09 -14.28
N ILE A 334 2.42 -6.17 -12.96
CA ILE A 334 1.34 -6.63 -12.08
C ILE A 334 0.04 -5.81 -12.29
N TYR A 335 0.17 -4.52 -12.47
CA TYR A 335 -0.97 -3.59 -12.59
C TYR A 335 -1.51 -3.52 -14.03
N SER A 336 -0.63 -3.46 -15.02
CA SER A 336 -1.04 -3.46 -16.43
C SER A 336 -1.72 -4.76 -16.82
N MET A 337 -1.25 -5.91 -16.32
CA MET A 337 -1.90 -7.21 -16.52
C MET A 337 -3.28 -7.27 -15.84
N ALA A 338 -3.46 -6.62 -14.71
CA ALA A 338 -4.75 -6.52 -14.03
C ALA A 338 -5.73 -5.53 -14.68
N GLY A 339 -5.34 -4.85 -15.75
CA GLY A 339 -6.19 -3.91 -16.46
C GLY A 339 -6.20 -2.50 -15.88
N SER A 340 -5.18 -2.12 -15.12
CA SER A 340 -4.96 -0.74 -14.71
C SER A 340 -4.87 0.17 -15.94
N GLU A 341 -5.32 1.42 -15.82
CA GLU A 341 -5.18 2.45 -16.86
C GLU A 341 -3.71 2.72 -17.17
N GLU A 342 -2.85 2.62 -16.16
CA GLU A 342 -1.41 2.81 -16.27
C GLU A 342 -0.74 1.54 -16.79
N GLN A 343 -0.41 1.52 -18.08
CA GLN A 343 0.25 0.36 -18.70
C GLN A 343 1.75 0.32 -18.43
N THR A 344 2.36 1.48 -18.20
CA THR A 344 3.76 1.65 -17.77
C THR A 344 3.77 2.57 -16.55
N PRO A 345 3.56 2.02 -15.34
CA PRO A 345 3.38 2.82 -14.15
C PRO A 345 4.69 3.49 -13.73
N SER A 346 4.90 4.70 -14.22
CA SER A 346 6.01 5.57 -13.83
C SER A 346 5.52 7.00 -13.73
N LEU A 347 5.88 7.68 -12.64
CA LEU A 347 5.68 9.11 -12.44
C LEU A 347 7.01 9.76 -12.09
N SER A 348 7.32 10.85 -12.79
CA SER A 348 8.45 11.68 -12.41
C SER A 348 8.18 12.42 -11.09
N THR A 349 9.22 12.85 -10.41
CA THR A 349 9.11 13.71 -9.21
C THR A 349 8.30 14.98 -9.53
N ALA A 350 8.49 15.58 -10.70
CA ALA A 350 7.76 16.77 -11.15
C ALA A 350 6.25 16.49 -11.28
N GLN A 351 5.88 15.34 -11.84
CA GLN A 351 4.48 14.96 -11.97
C GLN A 351 3.84 14.72 -10.59
N LEU A 352 4.51 14.03 -9.67
CA LEU A 352 4.03 13.83 -8.29
C LEU A 352 3.86 15.16 -7.56
N VAL A 353 4.85 16.05 -7.64
CA VAL A 353 4.78 17.39 -7.05
C VAL A 353 3.59 18.17 -7.64
N THR A 354 3.39 18.12 -8.95
CA THR A 354 2.29 18.82 -9.62
C THR A 354 0.93 18.27 -9.17
N LEU A 355 0.75 16.94 -9.15
CA LEU A 355 -0.50 16.31 -8.69
C LEU A 355 -0.85 16.73 -7.26
N ILE A 356 0.14 16.76 -6.36
CA ILE A 356 -0.05 17.11 -4.96
C ILE A 356 -0.37 18.60 -4.81
N ARG A 357 0.34 19.49 -5.51
CA ARG A 357 0.08 20.94 -5.48
C ARG A 357 -1.31 21.31 -6.03
N GLN A 358 -1.74 20.66 -7.13
CA GLN A 358 -3.07 20.86 -7.71
C GLN A 358 -4.20 20.47 -6.75
N ALA A 359 -3.94 19.54 -5.83
CA ALA A 359 -4.88 19.20 -4.75
C ALA A 359 -4.82 20.18 -3.55
N GLY A 360 -4.08 21.29 -3.65
CA GLY A 360 -3.88 22.24 -2.56
C GLY A 360 -3.04 21.69 -1.40
N ARG A 361 -2.16 20.71 -1.68
CA ARG A 361 -1.34 20.04 -0.68
C ARG A 361 0.14 20.41 -0.84
N GLU A 362 0.91 20.18 0.21
CA GLU A 362 2.36 20.41 0.29
C GLU A 362 3.11 19.11 -0.03
N PRO A 363 3.84 19.05 -1.18
CA PRO A 363 4.55 17.82 -1.56
C PRO A 363 5.80 17.62 -0.71
N VAL A 364 5.94 16.42 -0.14
CA VAL A 364 7.09 16.05 0.69
C VAL A 364 7.66 14.72 0.22
N GLU A 365 8.89 14.74 -0.25
CA GLU A 365 9.65 13.53 -0.52
C GLU A 365 10.12 12.91 0.79
N ARG A 366 9.90 11.62 0.95
CA ARG A 366 10.27 10.83 2.11
C ARG A 366 11.08 9.59 1.74
N ASP A 367 11.76 9.01 2.74
CA ASP A 367 12.26 7.65 2.65
C ASP A 367 11.16 6.61 3.00
N THR A 368 11.50 5.32 3.05
CA THR A 368 10.57 4.23 3.38
C THR A 368 10.03 4.34 4.81
N LEU A 369 10.79 4.92 5.74
CA LEU A 369 10.43 5.09 7.16
C LEU A 369 9.75 6.42 7.46
N TYR A 370 9.34 7.15 6.40
CA TYR A 370 8.69 8.47 6.49
C TYR A 370 9.58 9.58 7.05
N ASN A 371 10.91 9.43 7.04
CA ASN A 371 11.79 10.56 7.26
C ASN A 371 11.72 11.50 6.06
N GLU A 372 11.54 12.80 6.32
CA GLU A 372 11.50 13.83 5.29
C GLU A 372 12.88 13.97 4.64
N ILE A 373 12.93 13.82 3.31
CA ILE A 373 14.13 14.03 2.50
C ILE A 373 14.13 15.45 1.95
N ARG A 374 13.01 15.86 1.35
CA ARG A 374 12.87 17.18 0.75
C ARG A 374 11.42 17.64 0.76
N ASN A 375 11.22 18.90 1.11
CA ASN A 375 9.92 19.56 1.00
C ASN A 375 9.90 20.42 -0.26
N TYR A 376 8.89 20.20 -1.10
CA TYR A 376 8.72 20.92 -2.38
C TYR A 376 7.64 22.00 -2.32
N LYS A 377 7.28 22.51 -1.13
CA LYS A 377 6.23 23.53 -0.99
C LYS A 377 6.49 24.73 -1.89
N ASP A 378 7.68 25.29 -1.82
CA ASP A 378 8.09 26.50 -2.53
C ASP A 378 9.31 26.26 -3.46
N VAL A 379 9.62 25.00 -3.77
CA VAL A 379 10.79 24.60 -4.54
C VAL A 379 10.35 23.72 -5.71
N ASP A 380 10.76 24.04 -6.92
CA ASP A 380 10.54 23.18 -8.06
C ASP A 380 11.49 21.97 -8.02
N PRO A 381 11.05 20.83 -8.52
CA PRO A 381 11.93 19.68 -8.72
C PRO A 381 13.14 20.10 -9.55
N ASP A 382 14.35 19.76 -9.09
CA ASP A 382 15.54 19.85 -9.90
C ASP A 382 15.37 18.86 -11.06
N GLY A 383 15.82 19.18 -12.25
CA GLY A 383 15.67 18.38 -13.47
C GLY A 383 16.35 17.00 -13.45
N THR A 384 16.60 16.44 -12.26
CA THR A 384 17.15 15.11 -12.01
C THR A 384 16.03 14.14 -11.63
N ASP A 385 15.18 13.82 -12.59
CA ASP A 385 14.27 12.70 -12.44
C ASP A 385 14.99 11.36 -12.64
N LEU A 386 14.37 10.27 -12.18
CA LEU A 386 14.92 8.92 -12.25
C LEU A 386 15.25 8.50 -13.67
N ASP A 387 14.54 9.00 -14.65
CA ASP A 387 14.65 8.68 -16.08
C ASP A 387 15.59 9.61 -16.84
N GLY A 388 16.13 10.65 -16.20
CA GLY A 388 16.92 11.67 -16.89
C GLY A 388 16.11 12.51 -17.87
N ILE A 389 14.79 12.45 -17.83
CA ILE A 389 13.90 13.27 -18.65
C ILE A 389 13.92 14.67 -18.05
N PRO A 390 14.23 15.73 -18.83
CA PRO A 390 14.09 17.10 -18.36
C PRO A 390 12.67 17.32 -17.84
N THR A 391 12.54 17.93 -16.67
CA THR A 391 11.23 18.35 -16.15
C THR A 391 10.69 19.44 -17.07
N ASP A 392 10.04 19.03 -18.16
CA ASP A 392 9.40 19.99 -19.03
C ASP A 392 8.15 20.52 -18.32
N ALA A 393 8.20 21.83 -18.04
CA ALA A 393 7.11 22.58 -17.41
C ALA A 393 5.86 22.71 -18.30
N SER A 394 5.76 21.95 -19.37
CA SER A 394 4.73 22.04 -20.40
C SER A 394 3.68 20.90 -20.33
N LEU A 395 3.20 20.59 -19.13
CA LEU A 395 1.91 19.88 -18.99
C LEU A 395 0.90 20.87 -18.38
N ASN A 396 0.48 21.84 -19.19
CA ASN A 396 -0.75 22.60 -19.02
C ASN A 396 -1.95 21.76 -19.41
#